data_8ffcdaa36530aa028c4ee51a665c12bb
#
_entry.id   8ffcdaa36530aa028c4ee51a665c12bb
#
_cell.length_a   1.000
_cell.length_b   1.000
_cell.length_c   1.000
_cell.angle_alpha   90.00
_cell.angle_beta   90.00
_cell.angle_gamma   90.00
#
_symmetry.space_group_name_H-M   'P 1'
#
loop_
_entity.id
_entity.type
_entity.pdbx_description
1 polymer ?
#
loop_
_entity_poly.entity_id
_entity_poly.type
_entity_poly.pdbx_seq_one_letter_code
_entity_poly.pdbx_strand_id
1 'polypeptide(L)'
;METVRLYYENAFTQDFTAVVESCGAVKGGFAVVLDRTAFYPEGGGQPADHGTLGDARVLDVHEKDGIVTHLCDRALPVGAEVSGHIDWARRFDHMQQHSGEHIVSGMLCSAFHCDNVGFHMGADTVTIDYNADISWEQALDIERRANQYIWEDHPVHIWYPSPAELAALPYRSKKALEGAVRITAFPGADMCACCGTHVDSSGQVGLVKLLSCQKFRDGVRLELVCGQRALDYLSACWEQARQIGQALSVKPEASAAAVERMQGELLTAKERAARLEEQVFAHTAAQYAGAGDVLLITEPLEGDGVRRLCDAVAQSAGGRCAVFAGADGAYKYAVIHAGQDIRALVKDMNDALHGRGGGRDGFAQGSAACTAEEIRAFFA
;
A
#
# COMPACT_ATOMS: atom_id res chain seq x y z
N MET A 1 7.95 40.31 -17.84
CA MET A 1 8.46 40.72 -16.49
C MET A 1 8.49 39.47 -15.65
N GLU A 2 9.44 39.30 -14.72
CA GLU A 2 9.37 38.14 -13.80
C GLU A 2 8.23 38.32 -12.83
N THR A 3 7.56 37.21 -12.45
CA THR A 3 6.49 37.23 -11.46
C THR A 3 7.04 37.42 -10.05
N VAL A 4 6.53 38.35 -9.26
CA VAL A 4 6.92 38.51 -7.85
C VAL A 4 6.38 37.34 -7.04
N ARG A 5 7.25 36.63 -6.30
CA ARG A 5 6.96 35.37 -5.63
C ARG A 5 6.69 35.58 -4.14
N LEU A 6 5.45 35.94 -3.79
CA LEU A 6 5.05 36.21 -2.41
C LEU A 6 5.25 35.02 -1.45
N TYR A 7 5.18 33.79 -1.95
CA TYR A 7 5.43 32.57 -1.17
C TYR A 7 6.89 32.43 -0.68
N TYR A 8 7.84 33.20 -1.26
CA TYR A 8 9.21 33.28 -0.74
C TYR A 8 9.38 34.39 0.30
N GLU A 9 8.53 35.39 0.28
CA GLU A 9 8.52 36.44 1.29
C GLU A 9 7.85 35.93 2.56
N ASN A 10 6.68 35.29 2.41
CA ASN A 10 5.96 34.65 3.49
C ASN A 10 5.16 33.44 2.98
N ALA A 11 5.59 32.23 3.36
CA ALA A 11 4.92 30.99 2.98
C ALA A 11 3.50 30.86 3.57
N PHE A 12 3.15 31.65 4.60
CA PHE A 12 1.84 31.69 5.26
C PHE A 12 0.85 32.66 4.61
N THR A 13 1.22 33.33 3.52
CA THR A 13 0.29 34.20 2.76
C THR A 13 -0.82 33.34 2.16
N GLN A 14 -2.07 33.53 2.67
CA GLN A 14 -3.26 32.84 2.19
C GLN A 14 -4.02 33.66 1.17
N ASP A 15 -4.13 34.98 1.43
CA ASP A 15 -4.88 35.92 0.63
C ASP A 15 -3.93 36.98 0.07
N PHE A 16 -4.13 37.35 -1.20
CA PHE A 16 -3.35 38.42 -1.86
C PHE A 16 -4.18 39.04 -2.99
N THR A 17 -3.73 40.19 -3.49
CA THR A 17 -4.25 40.81 -4.70
C THR A 17 -3.15 40.89 -5.75
N ALA A 18 -3.53 40.73 -7.02
CA ALA A 18 -2.61 40.75 -8.14
C ALA A 18 -3.29 41.29 -9.39
N VAL A 19 -2.50 41.75 -10.36
CA VAL A 19 -2.98 42.19 -11.67
C VAL A 19 -2.74 41.08 -12.69
N VAL A 20 -3.76 40.77 -13.50
CA VAL A 20 -3.65 39.81 -14.60
C VAL A 20 -2.81 40.40 -15.73
N GLU A 21 -1.61 39.90 -15.95
CA GLU A 21 -0.72 40.33 -17.03
C GLU A 21 -1.05 39.67 -18.38
N SER A 22 -1.43 38.41 -18.34
CA SER A 22 -1.90 37.66 -19.53
C SER A 22 -2.89 36.55 -19.18
N CYS A 23 -3.75 36.23 -20.15
CA CYS A 23 -4.70 35.12 -20.06
C CYS A 23 -4.90 34.54 -21.46
N GLY A 24 -4.62 33.26 -21.65
CA GLY A 24 -4.76 32.56 -22.91
C GLY A 24 -5.38 31.17 -22.77
N ALA A 25 -6.22 30.77 -23.74
CA ALA A 25 -6.80 29.44 -23.76
C ALA A 25 -5.71 28.37 -24.02
N VAL A 26 -5.72 27.32 -23.21
CA VAL A 26 -4.80 26.16 -23.34
C VAL A 26 -5.59 24.85 -23.20
N LYS A 27 -4.93 23.72 -23.44
CA LYS A 27 -5.57 22.43 -23.20
C LYS A 27 -5.88 22.28 -21.71
N GLY A 28 -7.12 22.12 -21.37
CA GLY A 28 -7.59 21.89 -20.00
C GLY A 28 -8.04 23.16 -19.25
N GLY A 29 -7.97 24.35 -19.86
CA GLY A 29 -8.41 25.60 -19.24
C GLY A 29 -7.78 26.85 -19.81
N PHE A 30 -7.32 27.73 -18.94
CA PHE A 30 -6.71 29.00 -19.28
C PHE A 30 -5.38 29.18 -18.54
N ALA A 31 -4.34 29.54 -19.27
CA ALA A 31 -3.06 29.90 -18.69
C ALA A 31 -3.10 31.39 -18.29
N VAL A 32 -3.01 31.66 -17.00
CA VAL A 32 -3.06 33.02 -16.42
C VAL A 32 -1.71 33.34 -15.81
N VAL A 33 -1.16 34.49 -16.18
CA VAL A 33 0.08 35.08 -15.59
C VAL A 33 -0.32 36.32 -14.81
N LEU A 34 0.23 36.45 -13.61
CA LEU A 34 0.02 37.60 -12.72
C LEU A 34 1.33 38.37 -12.51
N ASP A 35 1.23 39.65 -12.13
CA ASP A 35 2.38 40.47 -11.72
C ASP A 35 3.04 39.89 -10.44
N ARG A 36 2.26 39.33 -9.55
CA ARG A 36 2.69 38.67 -8.31
C ARG A 36 1.80 37.51 -7.95
N THR A 37 2.32 36.53 -7.18
CA THR A 37 1.53 35.39 -6.75
C THR A 37 2.01 34.80 -5.42
N ALA A 38 1.06 34.33 -4.59
CA ALA A 38 1.32 33.49 -3.44
C ALA A 38 1.17 31.99 -3.76
N PHE A 39 0.72 31.60 -4.95
CA PHE A 39 0.65 30.19 -5.38
C PHE A 39 2.04 29.65 -5.65
N TYR A 40 2.41 28.59 -4.92
CA TYR A 40 3.65 27.86 -5.13
C TYR A 40 3.53 26.97 -6.38
N PRO A 41 4.43 27.10 -7.35
CA PRO A 41 4.48 26.22 -8.52
C PRO A 41 5.04 24.85 -8.16
N GLU A 42 4.68 23.80 -8.91
CA GLU A 42 5.32 22.50 -8.76
C GLU A 42 6.84 22.63 -8.91
N GLY A 43 7.58 22.12 -7.92
CA GLY A 43 9.02 22.20 -7.94
C GLY A 43 9.69 21.46 -6.79
N GLY A 44 10.92 20.94 -7.02
CA GLY A 44 11.71 20.29 -5.98
C GLY A 44 11.08 19.04 -5.36
N GLY A 45 10.10 18.42 -6.01
CA GLY A 45 9.36 17.27 -5.51
C GLY A 45 8.10 17.63 -4.69
N GLN A 46 7.83 18.94 -4.49
CA GLN A 46 6.59 19.42 -3.88
C GLN A 46 5.58 19.76 -5.01
N PRO A 47 4.34 19.26 -4.93
CA PRO A 47 3.27 19.60 -5.87
C PRO A 47 2.86 21.08 -5.78
N ALA A 48 2.23 21.59 -6.85
CA ALA A 48 1.67 22.91 -6.92
C ALA A 48 0.53 23.14 -5.93
N ASP A 49 0.34 24.41 -5.57
CA ASP A 49 -0.85 24.83 -4.83
C ASP A 49 -2.09 24.84 -5.70
N HIS A 50 -3.21 24.77 -5.04
CA HIS A 50 -4.55 25.01 -5.56
C HIS A 50 -5.20 26.19 -4.83
N GLY A 51 -6.35 26.65 -5.35
CA GLY A 51 -7.12 27.73 -4.74
C GLY A 51 -7.98 28.47 -5.76
N THR A 52 -8.16 29.78 -5.56
CA THR A 52 -8.96 30.62 -6.48
C THR A 52 -8.27 31.92 -6.83
N LEU A 53 -8.54 32.44 -8.03
CA LEU A 53 -8.24 33.78 -8.52
C LEU A 53 -9.56 34.45 -8.93
N GLY A 54 -10.09 35.33 -8.10
CA GLY A 54 -11.47 35.80 -8.23
C GLY A 54 -12.43 34.60 -8.28
N ASP A 55 -13.23 34.50 -9.37
CA ASP A 55 -14.16 33.38 -9.58
C ASP A 55 -13.54 32.16 -10.26
N ALA A 56 -12.28 32.21 -10.69
CA ALA A 56 -11.59 31.11 -11.35
C ALA A 56 -10.93 30.20 -10.33
N ARG A 57 -11.05 28.85 -10.53
CA ARG A 57 -10.28 27.88 -9.75
C ARG A 57 -8.91 27.69 -10.37
N VAL A 58 -7.87 27.70 -9.54
CA VAL A 58 -6.49 27.34 -9.91
C VAL A 58 -6.34 25.84 -9.77
N LEU A 59 -6.10 25.16 -10.89
CA LEU A 59 -6.01 23.71 -11.00
C LEU A 59 -4.57 23.21 -10.91
N ASP A 60 -3.61 24.06 -11.38
CA ASP A 60 -2.20 23.74 -11.39
C ASP A 60 -1.36 25.04 -11.52
N VAL A 61 -0.09 24.99 -11.10
CA VAL A 61 0.82 26.14 -11.19
C VAL A 61 2.20 25.66 -11.59
N HIS A 62 2.77 26.31 -12.62
CA HIS A 62 4.12 26.01 -13.12
C HIS A 62 4.97 27.28 -13.21
N GLU A 63 6.28 27.11 -13.04
CA GLU A 63 7.24 28.18 -13.25
C GLU A 63 8.17 27.83 -14.41
N LYS A 64 8.40 28.83 -15.28
CA LYS A 64 9.41 28.74 -16.30
C LYS A 64 10.02 30.13 -16.53
N ASP A 65 11.34 30.17 -16.49
CA ASP A 65 12.14 31.42 -16.78
C ASP A 65 11.67 32.62 -15.93
N GLY A 66 11.35 32.39 -14.65
CA GLY A 66 10.90 33.42 -13.71
C GLY A 66 9.43 33.85 -13.84
N ILE A 67 8.68 33.22 -14.75
CA ILE A 67 7.26 33.50 -14.96
C ILE A 67 6.45 32.35 -14.34
N VAL A 68 5.53 32.69 -13.41
CA VAL A 68 4.61 31.76 -12.80
C VAL A 68 3.28 31.77 -13.57
N THR A 69 2.90 30.61 -14.10
CA THR A 69 1.69 30.41 -14.88
C THR A 69 0.69 29.56 -14.10
N HIS A 70 -0.52 30.08 -13.95
CA HIS A 70 -1.64 29.41 -13.27
C HIS A 70 -2.57 28.78 -14.31
N LEU A 71 -2.81 27.47 -14.23
CA LEU A 71 -3.87 26.80 -15.01
C LEU A 71 -5.21 27.02 -14.31
N CYS A 72 -6.09 27.79 -14.92
CA CYS A 72 -7.40 28.12 -14.37
C CYS A 72 -8.54 27.46 -15.16
N ASP A 73 -9.66 27.17 -14.49
CA ASP A 73 -10.85 26.58 -15.12
C ASP A 73 -11.65 27.59 -16.00
N ARG A 74 -11.36 28.89 -15.86
CA ARG A 74 -12.01 29.96 -16.65
C ARG A 74 -11.06 31.14 -16.91
N ALA A 75 -11.41 31.94 -17.93
CA ALA A 75 -10.62 33.11 -18.31
C ALA A 75 -10.79 34.25 -17.28
N LEU A 76 -9.72 35.01 -17.11
CA LEU A 76 -9.70 36.25 -16.35
C LEU A 76 -9.36 37.45 -17.28
N PRO A 77 -9.98 38.61 -17.05
CA PRO A 77 -9.70 39.78 -17.89
C PRO A 77 -8.28 40.29 -17.69
N VAL A 78 -7.54 40.49 -18.77
CA VAL A 78 -6.20 41.08 -18.73
C VAL A 78 -6.28 42.53 -18.25
N GLY A 79 -5.37 42.93 -17.37
CA GLY A 79 -5.33 44.24 -16.72
C GLY A 79 -6.27 44.38 -15.52
N ALA A 80 -7.12 43.37 -15.22
CA ALA A 80 -7.95 43.40 -14.03
C ALA A 80 -7.15 43.07 -12.78
N GLU A 81 -7.49 43.73 -11.67
CA GLU A 81 -7.07 43.31 -10.34
C GLU A 81 -7.95 42.12 -9.87
N VAL A 82 -7.34 41.07 -9.38
CA VAL A 82 -7.99 39.88 -8.89
C VAL A 82 -7.52 39.53 -7.47
N SER A 83 -8.43 39.02 -6.65
CA SER A 83 -8.08 38.45 -5.34
C SER A 83 -7.69 37.00 -5.51
N GLY A 84 -6.53 36.60 -4.98
CA GLY A 84 -6.05 35.23 -4.90
C GLY A 84 -6.30 34.67 -3.49
N HIS A 85 -6.78 33.43 -3.43
CA HIS A 85 -6.94 32.70 -2.19
C HIS A 85 -6.36 31.30 -2.33
N ILE A 86 -5.40 30.95 -1.46
CA ILE A 86 -4.71 29.64 -1.45
C ILE A 86 -5.58 28.62 -0.72
N ASP A 87 -5.69 27.41 -1.26
CA ASP A 87 -6.16 26.24 -0.48
C ASP A 87 -5.14 25.97 0.65
N TRP A 88 -5.46 26.58 1.79
CA TRP A 88 -4.54 26.56 2.94
C TRP A 88 -4.34 25.16 3.51
N ALA A 89 -5.39 24.33 3.52
CA ALA A 89 -5.27 22.96 4.02
C ALA A 89 -4.25 22.17 3.22
N ARG A 90 -4.27 22.29 1.88
CA ARG A 90 -3.30 21.69 0.97
C ARG A 90 -1.89 22.29 1.13
N ARG A 91 -1.77 23.60 1.19
CA ARG A 91 -0.48 24.31 1.37
C ARG A 91 0.18 23.87 2.68
N PHE A 92 -0.54 23.92 3.78
CA PHE A 92 0.01 23.61 5.10
C PHE A 92 0.39 22.14 5.21
N ASP A 93 -0.42 21.25 4.66
CA ASP A 93 -0.07 19.83 4.53
C ASP A 93 1.25 19.65 3.78
N HIS A 94 1.43 20.29 2.61
CA HIS A 94 2.70 20.21 1.88
C HIS A 94 3.88 20.78 2.69
N MET A 95 3.68 21.87 3.42
CA MET A 95 4.70 22.43 4.30
C MET A 95 5.07 21.45 5.42
N GLN A 96 4.11 20.76 6.03
CA GLN A 96 4.36 19.73 7.05
C GLN A 96 5.13 18.55 6.47
N GLN A 97 4.71 18.02 5.30
CA GLN A 97 5.41 16.91 4.65
C GLN A 97 6.85 17.28 4.30
N HIS A 98 7.07 18.46 3.69
CA HIS A 98 8.39 18.91 3.24
C HIS A 98 9.32 19.18 4.41
N SER A 99 8.83 19.85 5.46
CA SER A 99 9.63 20.17 6.64
C SER A 99 9.97 18.90 7.46
N GLY A 100 9.03 17.96 7.58
CA GLY A 100 9.28 16.67 8.20
C GLY A 100 10.31 15.83 7.43
N GLU A 101 10.25 15.86 6.08
CA GLU A 101 11.29 15.24 5.24
C GLU A 101 12.66 15.80 5.52
N HIS A 102 12.82 17.13 5.58
CA HIS A 102 14.09 17.77 5.90
C HIS A 102 14.66 17.32 7.24
N ILE A 103 13.84 17.29 8.30
CA ILE A 103 14.26 16.86 9.63
C ILE A 103 14.76 15.40 9.60
N VAL A 104 13.99 14.50 8.98
CA VAL A 104 14.35 13.07 8.87
C VAL A 104 15.60 12.90 8.00
N SER A 105 15.64 13.53 6.81
CA SER A 105 16.76 13.41 5.88
C SER A 105 18.06 13.96 6.46
N GLY A 106 18.01 15.10 7.13
CA GLY A 106 19.20 15.68 7.75
C GLY A 106 19.79 14.78 8.83
N MET A 107 18.93 14.22 9.70
CA MET A 107 19.34 13.27 10.75
C MET A 107 19.88 11.95 10.17
N LEU A 108 19.23 11.41 9.14
CA LEU A 108 19.70 10.19 8.45
C LEU A 108 21.03 10.39 7.75
N CYS A 109 21.15 11.43 6.93
CA CYS A 109 22.37 11.72 6.21
C CYS A 109 23.55 11.98 7.15
N SER A 110 23.31 12.66 8.28
CA SER A 110 24.31 12.87 9.31
C SER A 110 24.73 11.58 10.03
N ALA A 111 23.75 10.72 10.37
CA ALA A 111 24.01 9.50 11.13
C ALA A 111 24.69 8.39 10.30
N PHE A 112 24.32 8.27 9.01
CA PHE A 112 24.77 7.18 8.14
C PHE A 112 25.75 7.65 7.06
N HIS A 113 26.15 8.93 7.05
CA HIS A 113 27.05 9.52 6.04
C HIS A 113 26.58 9.23 4.62
N CYS A 114 25.29 9.41 4.36
CA CYS A 114 24.65 9.13 3.10
C CYS A 114 23.98 10.37 2.50
N ASP A 115 23.53 10.22 1.25
CA ASP A 115 22.80 11.25 0.52
C ASP A 115 21.34 10.87 0.33
N ASN A 116 20.45 11.85 0.40
CA ASN A 116 19.11 11.77 -0.15
C ASN A 116 19.23 11.93 -1.68
N VAL A 117 19.04 10.82 -2.40
CA VAL A 117 19.18 10.75 -3.87
C VAL A 117 17.84 10.81 -4.61
N GLY A 118 16.72 10.83 -3.89
CA GLY A 118 15.38 10.95 -4.45
C GLY A 118 14.37 11.41 -3.41
N PHE A 119 13.48 12.32 -3.81
CA PHE A 119 12.37 12.79 -3.00
C PHE A 119 11.13 12.97 -3.89
N HIS A 120 10.01 12.47 -3.43
CA HIS A 120 8.73 12.65 -4.07
C HIS A 120 7.62 12.76 -3.03
N MET A 121 6.86 13.84 -3.09
CA MET A 121 5.69 14.08 -2.27
C MET A 121 4.45 13.64 -3.06
N GLY A 122 3.98 12.42 -2.78
CA GLY A 122 2.73 11.90 -3.35
C GLY A 122 1.49 12.47 -2.65
N ALA A 123 0.32 12.08 -3.16
CA ALA A 123 -0.95 12.48 -2.56
C ALA A 123 -1.13 11.91 -1.14
N ASP A 124 -0.72 10.66 -0.93
CA ASP A 124 -0.94 9.94 0.33
C ASP A 124 0.33 9.87 1.18
N THR A 125 1.49 9.62 0.57
CA THR A 125 2.77 9.42 1.25
C THR A 125 3.91 10.21 0.63
N VAL A 126 4.96 10.40 1.39
CA VAL A 126 6.24 10.91 0.94
C VAL A 126 7.22 9.77 0.81
N THR A 127 7.93 9.69 -0.32
CA THR A 127 9.00 8.71 -0.56
C THR A 127 10.35 9.39 -0.63
N ILE A 128 11.36 8.79 0.01
CA ILE A 128 12.73 9.30 0.03
C ILE A 128 13.68 8.16 -0.24
N ASP A 129 14.61 8.35 -1.16
CA ASP A 129 15.63 7.37 -1.52
C ASP A 129 16.99 7.78 -0.95
N TYR A 130 17.66 6.87 -0.27
CA TYR A 130 19.01 7.06 0.27
C TYR A 130 19.99 6.06 -0.33
N ASN A 131 21.25 6.48 -0.52
CA ASN A 131 22.33 5.65 -1.05
C ASN A 131 23.10 4.90 0.06
N ALA A 132 22.41 4.46 1.10
CA ALA A 132 22.97 3.68 2.21
C ALA A 132 22.06 2.52 2.60
N ASP A 133 22.63 1.51 3.22
CA ASP A 133 21.91 0.38 3.81
C ASP A 133 21.48 0.78 5.23
N ILE A 134 20.19 0.91 5.45
CA ILE A 134 19.58 1.36 6.71
C ILE A 134 18.55 0.32 7.13
N SER A 135 18.70 -0.24 8.32
CA SER A 135 17.72 -1.18 8.85
C SER A 135 16.44 -0.47 9.33
N TRP A 136 15.37 -1.24 9.45
CA TRP A 136 14.11 -0.70 9.98
C TRP A 136 14.27 -0.14 11.41
N GLU A 137 15.02 -0.83 12.27
CA GLU A 137 15.31 -0.40 13.64
C GLU A 137 16.09 0.91 13.68
N GLN A 138 17.07 1.09 12.79
CA GLN A 138 17.81 2.33 12.63
C GLN A 138 16.90 3.47 12.14
N ALA A 139 16.02 3.19 11.17
CA ALA A 139 15.04 4.17 10.70
C ALA A 139 14.08 4.59 11.82
N LEU A 140 13.59 3.65 12.65
CA LEU A 140 12.75 3.94 13.82
C LEU A 140 13.48 4.74 14.91
N ASP A 141 14.80 4.60 15.04
CA ASP A 141 15.58 5.45 15.94
C ASP A 141 15.58 6.91 15.44
N ILE A 142 15.76 7.11 14.16
CA ILE A 142 15.67 8.44 13.55
C ILE A 142 14.24 9.01 13.67
N GLU A 143 13.19 8.23 13.46
CA GLU A 143 11.80 8.65 13.70
C GLU A 143 11.62 9.21 15.13
N ARG A 144 12.12 8.49 16.13
CA ARG A 144 12.04 8.92 17.53
C ARG A 144 12.75 10.25 17.76
N ARG A 145 13.97 10.39 17.23
CA ARG A 145 14.77 11.62 17.36
C ARG A 145 14.14 12.79 16.59
N ALA A 146 13.59 12.53 15.41
CA ALA A 146 12.88 13.54 14.62
C ALA A 146 11.64 14.05 15.36
N ASN A 147 10.84 13.16 15.97
CA ASN A 147 9.68 13.57 16.75
C ASN A 147 10.10 14.33 18.03
N GLN A 148 11.18 13.93 18.69
CA GLN A 148 11.72 14.68 19.83
C GLN A 148 12.09 16.12 19.42
N TYR A 149 12.81 16.28 18.32
CA TYR A 149 13.17 17.59 17.76
C TYR A 149 11.92 18.44 17.40
N ILE A 150 10.88 17.81 16.83
CA ILE A 150 9.62 18.48 16.51
C ILE A 150 8.98 19.03 17.80
N TRP A 151 8.92 18.26 18.86
CA TRP A 151 8.33 18.66 20.14
C TRP A 151 9.13 19.73 20.90
N GLU A 152 10.40 19.87 20.62
CA GLU A 152 11.25 20.94 21.15
C GLU A 152 11.00 22.30 20.46
N ASP A 153 10.26 22.33 19.36
CA ASP A 153 9.77 23.52 18.62
C ASP A 153 10.87 24.52 18.25
N HIS A 154 11.85 24.06 17.50
CA HIS A 154 12.95 24.88 17.00
C HIS A 154 12.50 25.78 15.84
N PRO A 155 12.99 27.06 15.76
CA PRO A 155 12.70 27.96 14.65
C PRO A 155 13.32 27.45 13.34
N VAL A 156 12.65 27.67 12.23
CA VAL A 156 13.16 27.38 10.88
C VAL A 156 13.74 28.67 10.28
N HIS A 157 14.97 28.61 9.78
CA HIS A 157 15.64 29.74 9.18
C HIS A 157 15.73 29.58 7.67
N ILE A 158 15.25 30.59 6.95
CA ILE A 158 15.25 30.61 5.49
C ILE A 158 15.87 31.92 5.02
N TRP A 159 16.94 31.86 4.21
CA TRP A 159 17.61 33.04 3.73
C TRP A 159 18.35 32.78 2.40
N TYR A 160 18.82 33.87 1.80
CA TYR A 160 19.70 33.85 0.62
C TYR A 160 21.08 34.31 1.07
N PRO A 161 22.06 33.40 1.32
CA PRO A 161 23.41 33.79 1.68
C PRO A 161 24.13 34.46 0.50
N SER A 162 25.09 35.36 0.79
CA SER A 162 26.03 35.82 -0.18
C SER A 162 26.92 34.68 -0.70
N PRO A 163 27.59 34.82 -1.89
CA PRO A 163 28.47 33.77 -2.39
C PRO A 163 29.60 33.38 -1.42
N ALA A 164 30.10 34.33 -0.65
CA ALA A 164 31.14 34.08 0.35
C ALA A 164 30.62 33.31 1.56
N GLU A 165 29.43 33.63 2.05
CA GLU A 165 28.76 32.90 3.12
C GLU A 165 28.39 31.49 2.64
N LEU A 166 27.82 31.35 1.44
CA LEU A 166 27.41 30.07 0.87
C LEU A 166 28.57 29.07 0.80
N ALA A 167 29.76 29.56 0.41
CA ALA A 167 30.97 28.73 0.30
C ALA A 167 31.45 28.18 1.68
N ALA A 168 31.06 28.81 2.78
CA ALA A 168 31.42 28.41 4.13
C ALA A 168 30.34 27.57 4.83
N LEU A 169 29.13 27.47 4.27
CA LEU A 169 28.01 26.74 4.90
C LEU A 169 28.10 25.24 4.62
N PRO A 170 27.88 24.37 5.65
CA PRO A 170 27.83 22.93 5.49
C PRO A 170 26.41 22.48 5.08
N TYR A 171 25.91 22.92 3.94
CA TYR A 171 24.57 22.57 3.47
C TYR A 171 24.55 21.37 2.54
N ARG A 172 23.45 20.63 2.54
CA ARG A 172 23.16 19.58 1.57
C ARG A 172 22.58 20.17 0.29
N SER A 173 22.90 19.59 -0.86
CA SER A 173 22.27 19.93 -2.13
C SER A 173 22.15 18.69 -3.01
N LYS A 174 20.99 18.51 -3.65
CA LYS A 174 20.74 17.41 -4.60
C LYS A 174 21.28 17.70 -6.02
N LYS A 175 21.65 18.94 -6.31
CA LYS A 175 22.10 19.40 -7.65
C LYS A 175 23.22 20.43 -7.50
N ALA A 176 24.03 20.56 -8.55
CA ALA A 176 24.86 21.75 -8.72
C ALA A 176 23.93 22.96 -8.88
N LEU A 177 24.19 24.03 -8.14
CA LEU A 177 23.34 25.22 -8.10
C LEU A 177 24.07 26.38 -8.76
N GLU A 178 23.37 27.14 -9.60
CA GLU A 178 23.82 28.38 -10.22
C GLU A 178 22.92 29.54 -9.76
N GLY A 179 23.50 30.73 -9.58
CA GLY A 179 22.76 31.93 -9.17
C GLY A 179 22.51 32.03 -7.66
N ALA A 180 21.42 32.66 -7.26
CA ALA A 180 21.05 32.89 -5.86
C ALA A 180 20.49 31.60 -5.25
N VAL A 181 21.18 31.05 -4.24
CA VAL A 181 20.82 29.82 -3.56
C VAL A 181 20.01 30.13 -2.30
N ARG A 182 18.79 29.61 -2.22
CA ARG A 182 17.94 29.69 -1.03
C ARG A 182 18.27 28.54 -0.07
N ILE A 183 18.69 28.88 1.13
CA ILE A 183 19.00 27.92 2.20
C ILE A 183 17.83 27.84 3.17
N THR A 184 17.45 26.61 3.50
CA THR A 184 16.51 26.28 4.57
C THR A 184 17.27 25.51 5.63
N ALA A 185 17.23 25.98 6.88
CA ALA A 185 17.88 25.34 8.01
C ALA A 185 16.90 25.01 9.13
N PHE A 186 16.98 23.78 9.59
CA PHE A 186 16.41 23.26 10.83
C PHE A 186 17.59 23.08 11.80
N PRO A 187 17.86 24.05 12.71
CA PRO A 187 19.09 24.11 13.49
C PRO A 187 19.33 22.82 14.28
N GLY A 188 20.48 22.17 14.04
CA GLY A 188 20.80 20.88 14.68
C GLY A 188 20.21 19.63 14.01
N ALA A 189 19.29 19.78 13.06
CA ALA A 189 18.70 18.67 12.30
C ALA A 189 19.13 18.66 10.84
N ASP A 190 18.94 19.76 10.11
CA ASP A 190 19.27 19.85 8.68
C ASP A 190 19.64 21.26 8.24
N MET A 191 20.44 21.36 7.17
CA MET A 191 20.67 22.57 6.40
C MET A 191 20.76 22.19 4.93
N CYS A 192 19.85 22.69 4.09
CA CYS A 192 19.74 22.26 2.71
C CYS A 192 19.40 23.43 1.78
N ALA A 193 19.91 23.35 0.56
CA ALA A 193 19.46 24.22 -0.52
C ALA A 193 18.07 23.76 -0.97
N CYS A 194 17.03 24.57 -0.69
CA CYS A 194 15.65 24.21 -0.95
C CYS A 194 14.80 25.39 -1.40
N CYS A 195 14.01 25.18 -2.46
CA CYS A 195 13.05 26.16 -2.97
C CYS A 195 11.61 25.94 -2.52
N GLY A 196 11.32 24.88 -1.73
CA GLY A 196 9.98 24.57 -1.27
C GLY A 196 9.44 25.52 -0.20
N THR A 197 8.17 25.34 0.14
CA THR A 197 7.56 26.04 1.28
C THR A 197 7.70 25.22 2.56
N HIS A 198 7.97 25.89 3.67
CA HIS A 198 8.22 25.25 4.95
C HIS A 198 7.44 25.93 6.07
N VAL A 199 7.28 25.21 7.18
CA VAL A 199 6.75 25.75 8.43
C VAL A 199 7.75 26.73 9.07
N ASP A 200 7.29 27.62 9.95
CA ASP A 200 8.13 28.60 10.65
C ASP A 200 8.85 28.01 11.87
N SER A 201 8.31 26.94 12.44
CA SER A 201 8.94 26.18 13.53
C SER A 201 8.73 24.69 13.38
N SER A 202 9.63 23.88 13.95
CA SER A 202 9.55 22.42 13.86
C SER A 202 8.28 21.86 14.50
N GLY A 203 7.75 22.52 15.54
CA GLY A 203 6.51 22.11 16.20
C GLY A 203 5.29 22.10 15.30
N GLN A 204 5.25 22.97 14.27
CA GLN A 204 4.16 23.01 13.30
C GLN A 204 4.14 21.78 12.35
N VAL A 205 5.20 20.99 12.27
CA VAL A 205 5.19 19.68 11.60
C VAL A 205 4.23 18.72 12.29
N GLY A 206 4.08 18.86 13.62
CA GLY A 206 3.22 18.01 14.45
C GLY A 206 3.85 16.68 14.82
N LEU A 207 3.92 15.74 13.89
CA LEU A 207 4.64 14.48 14.05
C LEU A 207 5.08 13.92 12.71
N VAL A 208 6.08 13.04 12.77
CA VAL A 208 6.54 12.21 11.63
C VAL A 208 6.26 10.75 11.95
N LYS A 209 5.72 10.01 10.98
CA LYS A 209 5.56 8.57 11.05
C LYS A 209 6.18 7.89 9.84
N LEU A 210 7.17 7.02 10.06
CA LEU A 210 7.72 6.15 9.03
C LEU A 210 6.76 4.97 8.79
N LEU A 211 6.46 4.68 7.54
CA LEU A 211 5.54 3.62 7.13
C LEU A 211 6.29 2.38 6.65
N SER A 212 7.39 2.57 5.93
CA SER A 212 8.23 1.48 5.43
C SER A 212 9.69 1.90 5.23
N CYS A 213 10.59 0.90 5.27
CA CYS A 213 11.98 1.00 4.86
C CYS A 213 12.31 -0.23 4.02
N GLN A 214 12.49 -0.06 2.72
CA GLN A 214 12.66 -1.16 1.79
C GLN A 214 13.95 -1.01 1.00
N LYS A 215 14.59 -2.14 0.66
CA LYS A 215 15.75 -2.11 -0.24
C LYS A 215 15.36 -1.51 -1.58
N PHE A 216 16.12 -0.53 -2.03
CA PHE A 216 15.90 0.15 -3.30
C PHE A 216 17.24 0.54 -3.94
N ARG A 217 17.51 -0.01 -5.14
CA ARG A 217 18.80 0.15 -5.83
C ARG A 217 19.98 -0.20 -4.91
N ASP A 218 20.94 0.70 -4.78
CA ASP A 218 22.12 0.53 -3.93
C ASP A 218 21.93 0.98 -2.48
N GLY A 219 20.69 1.26 -2.08
CA GLY A 219 20.37 1.74 -0.75
C GLY A 219 18.95 1.37 -0.32
N VAL A 220 18.24 2.32 0.30
CA VAL A 220 16.88 2.11 0.79
C VAL A 220 15.93 3.20 0.31
N ARG A 221 14.64 2.84 0.18
CA ARG A 221 13.50 3.76 0.08
C ARG A 221 12.75 3.78 1.40
N LEU A 222 12.58 4.95 1.96
CA LEU A 222 11.67 5.21 3.07
C LEU A 222 10.36 5.77 2.55
N GLU A 223 9.26 5.35 3.19
CA GLU A 223 7.96 6.02 3.09
C GLU A 223 7.61 6.62 4.43
N LEU A 224 7.12 7.84 4.42
CA LEU A 224 6.71 8.55 5.62
C LEU A 224 5.49 9.44 5.38
N VAL A 225 4.88 9.86 6.45
CA VAL A 225 3.84 10.89 6.51
C VAL A 225 4.10 11.81 7.71
N CYS A 226 3.70 13.08 7.57
CA CYS A 226 3.86 14.07 8.62
C CYS A 226 2.51 14.73 8.95
N GLY A 227 2.43 15.40 10.10
CA GLY A 227 1.33 16.26 10.49
C GLY A 227 -0.03 15.57 10.43
N GLN A 228 -0.98 16.21 9.76
CA GLN A 228 -2.35 15.70 9.66
C GLN A 228 -2.41 14.31 8.99
N ARG A 229 -1.63 14.07 7.93
CA ARG A 229 -1.58 12.73 7.29
C ARG A 229 -1.13 11.64 8.26
N ALA A 230 -0.16 11.94 9.12
CA ALA A 230 0.32 10.99 10.12
C ALA A 230 -0.74 10.71 11.19
N LEU A 231 -1.46 11.73 11.64
CA LEU A 231 -2.57 11.58 12.58
C LEU A 231 -3.70 10.74 11.98
N ASP A 232 -4.07 11.02 10.73
CA ASP A 232 -5.13 10.29 10.02
C ASP A 232 -4.75 8.81 9.83
N TYR A 233 -3.50 8.55 9.45
CA TYR A 233 -2.98 7.19 9.32
C TYR A 233 -3.03 6.42 10.65
N LEU A 234 -2.54 7.02 11.74
CA LEU A 234 -2.57 6.40 13.06
C LEU A 234 -4.01 6.19 13.56
N SER A 235 -4.91 7.15 13.29
CA SER A 235 -6.32 7.03 13.63
C SER A 235 -7.00 5.89 12.89
N ALA A 236 -6.70 5.71 11.61
CA ALA A 236 -7.18 4.57 10.81
C ALA A 236 -6.66 3.23 11.35
N CYS A 237 -5.37 3.14 11.69
CA CYS A 237 -4.78 1.95 12.30
C CYS A 237 -5.44 1.62 13.65
N TRP A 238 -5.67 2.64 14.48
CA TRP A 238 -6.36 2.48 15.77
C TRP A 238 -7.78 1.96 15.59
N GLU A 239 -8.53 2.52 14.64
CA GLU A 239 -9.90 2.08 14.36
C GLU A 239 -9.95 0.62 13.89
N GLN A 240 -8.99 0.18 13.04
CA GLN A 240 -8.87 -1.22 12.64
C GLN A 240 -8.58 -2.13 13.85
N ALA A 241 -7.64 -1.75 14.72
CA ALA A 241 -7.33 -2.50 15.92
C ALA A 241 -8.56 -2.59 16.87
N ARG A 242 -9.33 -1.50 16.99
CA ARG A 242 -10.57 -1.45 17.77
C ARG A 242 -11.63 -2.40 17.22
N GLN A 243 -11.83 -2.44 15.89
CA GLN A 243 -12.78 -3.35 15.24
C GLN A 243 -12.38 -4.81 15.41
N ILE A 244 -11.10 -5.14 15.23
CA ILE A 244 -10.57 -6.49 15.48
C ILE A 244 -10.79 -6.87 16.95
N GLY A 245 -10.47 -5.96 17.87
CA GLY A 245 -10.68 -6.18 19.31
C GLY A 245 -12.14 -6.46 19.65
N GLN A 246 -13.08 -5.72 19.05
CA GLN A 246 -14.51 -5.97 19.21
C GLN A 246 -14.92 -7.34 18.66
N ALA A 247 -14.49 -7.71 17.46
CA ALA A 247 -14.81 -8.99 16.83
C ALA A 247 -14.30 -10.19 17.67
N LEU A 248 -13.15 -10.04 18.33
CA LEU A 248 -12.50 -11.08 19.14
C LEU A 248 -12.77 -10.95 20.64
N SER A 249 -13.59 -9.98 21.06
CA SER A 249 -13.92 -9.69 22.47
C SER A 249 -12.68 -9.45 23.35
N VAL A 250 -11.71 -8.71 22.83
CA VAL A 250 -10.48 -8.28 23.52
C VAL A 250 -10.25 -6.77 23.40
N LYS A 251 -9.32 -6.22 24.20
CA LYS A 251 -8.90 -4.83 24.03
C LYS A 251 -8.11 -4.66 22.72
N PRO A 252 -8.14 -3.48 22.08
CA PRO A 252 -7.41 -3.22 20.83
C PRO A 252 -5.93 -3.60 20.89
N GLU A 253 -5.26 -3.32 22.01
CA GLU A 253 -3.83 -3.62 22.20
C GLU A 253 -3.52 -5.12 22.24
N ALA A 254 -4.53 -5.95 22.52
CA ALA A 254 -4.43 -7.41 22.57
C ALA A 254 -4.89 -8.09 21.26
N SER A 255 -5.25 -7.32 20.23
CA SER A 255 -5.83 -7.84 18.97
C SER A 255 -4.87 -8.79 18.24
N ALA A 256 -3.58 -8.46 18.17
CA ALA A 256 -2.57 -9.30 17.52
C ALA A 256 -2.45 -10.68 18.20
N ALA A 257 -2.29 -10.69 19.52
CA ALA A 257 -2.22 -11.94 20.30
C ALA A 257 -3.51 -12.78 20.21
N ALA A 258 -4.68 -12.13 20.08
CA ALA A 258 -5.94 -12.81 19.88
C ALA A 258 -6.06 -13.47 18.50
N VAL A 259 -5.54 -12.83 17.46
CA VAL A 259 -5.45 -13.41 16.10
C VAL A 259 -4.53 -14.63 16.09
N GLU A 260 -3.35 -14.54 16.70
CA GLU A 260 -2.41 -15.68 16.82
C GLU A 260 -3.05 -16.87 17.55
N ARG A 261 -3.73 -16.60 18.67
CA ARG A 261 -4.48 -17.65 19.40
C ARG A 261 -5.55 -18.29 18.53
N MET A 262 -6.37 -17.49 17.83
CA MET A 262 -7.42 -17.98 16.94
C MET A 262 -6.84 -18.83 15.80
N GLN A 263 -5.70 -18.46 15.23
CA GLN A 263 -5.00 -19.27 14.22
C GLN A 263 -4.56 -20.62 14.79
N GLY A 264 -4.03 -20.66 16.01
CA GLY A 264 -3.66 -21.89 16.70
C GLY A 264 -4.87 -22.80 17.00
N GLU A 265 -5.98 -22.22 17.47
CA GLU A 265 -7.23 -22.95 17.72
C GLU A 265 -7.82 -23.54 16.42
N LEU A 266 -7.78 -22.76 15.32
CA LEU A 266 -8.22 -23.22 14.00
C LEU A 266 -7.36 -24.39 13.49
N LEU A 267 -6.03 -24.32 13.66
CA LEU A 267 -5.13 -25.42 13.28
C LEU A 267 -5.46 -26.69 14.07
N THR A 268 -5.59 -26.57 15.39
CA THR A 268 -5.95 -27.69 16.27
C THR A 268 -7.32 -28.29 15.90
N ALA A 269 -8.30 -27.45 15.58
CA ALA A 269 -9.61 -27.91 15.14
C ALA A 269 -9.56 -28.68 13.81
N LYS A 270 -8.76 -28.20 12.85
CA LYS A 270 -8.52 -28.88 11.56
C LYS A 270 -7.84 -30.23 11.74
N GLU A 271 -6.81 -30.31 12.58
CA GLU A 271 -6.12 -31.56 12.90
C GLU A 271 -7.08 -32.59 13.59
N ARG A 272 -7.93 -32.09 14.50
CA ARG A 272 -8.96 -32.94 15.15
C ARG A 272 -9.98 -33.44 14.13
N ALA A 273 -10.46 -32.59 13.24
CA ALA A 273 -11.40 -32.97 12.17
C ALA A 273 -10.76 -34.04 11.26
N ALA A 274 -9.51 -33.85 10.82
CA ALA A 274 -8.81 -34.84 10.00
C ALA A 274 -8.67 -36.21 10.71
N ARG A 275 -8.33 -36.22 12.00
CA ARG A 275 -8.25 -37.48 12.79
C ARG A 275 -9.60 -38.17 12.92
N LEU A 276 -10.68 -37.42 13.15
CA LEU A 276 -12.02 -37.99 13.22
C LEU A 276 -12.46 -38.57 11.87
N GLU A 277 -12.14 -37.88 10.79
CA GLU A 277 -12.40 -38.33 9.42
C GLU A 277 -11.65 -39.64 9.12
N GLU A 278 -10.38 -39.77 9.52
CA GLU A 278 -9.62 -41.02 9.41
C GLU A 278 -10.26 -42.17 10.20
N GLN A 279 -10.79 -41.92 11.42
CA GLN A 279 -11.49 -42.92 12.20
C GLN A 279 -12.78 -43.36 11.51
N VAL A 280 -13.54 -42.43 10.93
CA VAL A 280 -14.74 -42.73 10.15
C VAL A 280 -14.39 -43.55 8.90
N PHE A 281 -13.32 -43.19 8.19
CA PHE A 281 -12.86 -43.91 7.01
C PHE A 281 -12.42 -45.35 7.36
N ALA A 282 -11.66 -45.50 8.44
CA ALA A 282 -11.25 -46.84 8.92
C ALA A 282 -12.45 -47.70 9.33
N HIS A 283 -13.44 -47.12 10.02
CA HIS A 283 -14.65 -47.82 10.38
C HIS A 283 -15.47 -48.22 9.14
N THR A 284 -15.63 -47.33 8.18
CA THR A 284 -16.28 -47.62 6.90
C THR A 284 -15.55 -48.71 6.14
N ALA A 285 -14.23 -48.63 6.03
CA ALA A 285 -13.41 -49.65 5.37
C ALA A 285 -13.54 -51.02 6.00
N ALA A 286 -13.63 -51.11 7.33
CA ALA A 286 -13.81 -52.37 8.05
C ALA A 286 -15.15 -53.08 7.72
N GLN A 287 -16.21 -52.32 7.40
CA GLN A 287 -17.51 -52.88 6.99
C GLN A 287 -17.47 -53.58 5.63
N TYR A 288 -16.48 -53.27 4.80
CA TYR A 288 -16.29 -53.84 3.46
C TYR A 288 -15.12 -54.83 3.41
N ALA A 289 -14.63 -55.32 4.54
CA ALA A 289 -13.49 -56.23 4.57
C ALA A 289 -13.80 -57.52 3.76
N GLY A 290 -13.01 -57.79 2.72
CA GLY A 290 -13.15 -58.93 1.84
C GLY A 290 -14.37 -58.90 0.90
N ALA A 291 -15.04 -57.76 0.77
CA ALA A 291 -16.26 -57.65 -0.08
C ALA A 291 -15.99 -57.72 -1.58
N GLY A 292 -14.71 -57.57 -2.01
CA GLY A 292 -14.38 -57.52 -3.43
C GLY A 292 -14.65 -56.11 -4.00
N ASP A 293 -15.45 -56.05 -5.06
CA ASP A 293 -15.82 -54.76 -5.67
C ASP A 293 -16.78 -53.95 -4.81
N VAL A 294 -16.50 -52.68 -4.57
CA VAL A 294 -17.29 -51.80 -3.69
C VAL A 294 -17.62 -50.47 -4.40
N LEU A 295 -18.86 -50.07 -4.34
CA LEU A 295 -19.36 -48.74 -4.69
C LEU A 295 -19.86 -48.04 -3.43
N LEU A 296 -19.32 -46.86 -3.16
CA LEU A 296 -19.79 -45.95 -2.11
C LEU A 296 -20.24 -44.61 -2.69
N ILE A 297 -21.44 -44.21 -2.26
CA ILE A 297 -21.97 -42.86 -2.54
C ILE A 297 -22.20 -42.22 -1.17
N THR A 298 -21.59 -41.05 -0.94
CA THR A 298 -21.60 -40.38 0.35
C THR A 298 -21.80 -38.89 0.24
N GLU A 299 -22.05 -38.24 1.37
CA GLU A 299 -22.07 -36.79 1.48
C GLU A 299 -20.74 -36.16 1.02
N PRO A 300 -20.72 -34.85 0.69
CA PRO A 300 -19.51 -34.16 0.24
C PRO A 300 -18.37 -34.34 1.24
N LEU A 301 -17.17 -34.63 0.73
CA LEU A 301 -15.91 -34.68 1.49
C LEU A 301 -14.98 -33.55 1.06
N GLU A 302 -14.29 -32.96 2.03
CA GLU A 302 -13.39 -31.85 1.79
C GLU A 302 -11.98 -32.31 1.32
N GLY A 303 -11.31 -31.44 0.59
CA GLY A 303 -9.93 -31.66 0.16
C GLY A 303 -9.72 -32.96 -0.62
N ASP A 304 -8.87 -33.82 -0.09
CA ASP A 304 -8.54 -35.15 -0.64
C ASP A 304 -9.33 -36.29 0.02
N GLY A 305 -10.37 -36.00 0.81
CA GLY A 305 -11.16 -36.96 1.56
C GLY A 305 -11.73 -38.08 0.71
N VAL A 306 -12.21 -37.80 -0.51
CA VAL A 306 -12.73 -38.81 -1.44
C VAL A 306 -11.65 -39.85 -1.78
N ARG A 307 -10.43 -39.39 -2.05
CA ARG A 307 -9.29 -40.28 -2.33
C ARG A 307 -8.93 -41.11 -1.09
N ARG A 308 -8.81 -40.49 0.08
CA ARG A 308 -8.44 -41.16 1.33
C ARG A 308 -9.48 -42.24 1.73
N LEU A 309 -10.78 -41.93 1.59
CA LEU A 309 -11.82 -42.91 1.83
C LEU A 309 -11.73 -44.07 0.83
N CYS A 310 -11.54 -43.78 -0.46
CA CYS A 310 -11.40 -44.80 -1.50
C CYS A 310 -10.17 -45.71 -1.24
N ASP A 311 -9.02 -45.11 -0.88
CA ASP A 311 -7.80 -45.86 -0.51
C ASP A 311 -8.06 -46.79 0.67
N ALA A 312 -8.69 -46.31 1.75
CA ALA A 312 -8.98 -47.10 2.94
C ALA A 312 -9.93 -48.30 2.64
N VAL A 313 -10.99 -48.05 1.86
CA VAL A 313 -11.96 -49.10 1.49
C VAL A 313 -11.32 -50.07 0.50
N ALA A 314 -10.58 -49.62 -0.49
CA ALA A 314 -9.93 -50.51 -1.46
C ALA A 314 -8.93 -51.46 -0.81
N GLN A 315 -8.15 -51.01 0.17
CA GLN A 315 -7.23 -51.86 0.93
C GLN A 315 -7.93 -52.92 1.75
N SER A 316 -9.11 -52.64 2.27
CA SER A 316 -9.93 -53.57 3.09
C SER A 316 -10.73 -54.53 2.24
N ALA A 317 -11.34 -54.07 1.17
CA ALA A 317 -12.24 -54.83 0.30
C ALA A 317 -11.56 -55.85 -0.60
N GLY A 318 -10.34 -55.54 -1.08
CA GLY A 318 -9.53 -56.42 -1.94
C GLY A 318 -9.92 -56.45 -3.43
N GLY A 319 -10.87 -55.62 -3.87
CA GLY A 319 -11.34 -55.47 -5.24
C GLY A 319 -11.30 -54.03 -5.72
N ARG A 320 -12.09 -53.76 -6.77
CA ARG A 320 -12.28 -52.37 -7.28
C ARG A 320 -13.12 -51.58 -6.30
N CYS A 321 -12.62 -50.42 -5.89
CA CYS A 321 -13.37 -49.48 -5.06
C CYS A 321 -13.68 -48.20 -5.85
N ALA A 322 -14.93 -47.77 -5.87
CA ALA A 322 -15.39 -46.52 -6.42
C ALA A 322 -16.13 -45.72 -5.33
N VAL A 323 -15.65 -44.51 -5.05
CA VAL A 323 -16.26 -43.60 -4.08
C VAL A 323 -16.71 -42.34 -4.81
N PHE A 324 -17.99 -42.03 -4.64
CA PHE A 324 -18.58 -40.77 -5.09
C PHE A 324 -19.05 -39.98 -3.88
N ALA A 325 -18.52 -38.75 -3.73
CA ALA A 325 -18.88 -37.87 -2.62
C ALA A 325 -19.46 -36.56 -3.18
N GLY A 326 -20.66 -36.23 -2.74
CA GLY A 326 -21.37 -35.05 -3.24
C GLY A 326 -22.87 -35.18 -3.18
N ALA A 327 -23.55 -34.54 -4.08
CA ALA A 327 -24.99 -34.62 -4.30
C ALA A 327 -25.28 -34.68 -5.81
N ASP A 328 -26.52 -35.06 -6.15
CA ASP A 328 -26.95 -35.18 -7.55
C ASP A 328 -26.58 -33.92 -8.38
N GLY A 329 -25.93 -34.16 -9.51
CA GLY A 329 -25.39 -33.16 -10.39
C GLY A 329 -23.99 -32.64 -10.05
N ALA A 330 -23.40 -33.00 -8.88
CA ALA A 330 -22.13 -32.47 -8.41
C ALA A 330 -21.32 -33.43 -7.52
N TYR A 331 -20.96 -34.59 -8.06
CA TYR A 331 -20.11 -35.56 -7.37
C TYR A 331 -18.63 -35.35 -7.67
N LYS A 332 -17.78 -35.50 -6.65
CA LYS A 332 -16.35 -35.82 -6.81
C LYS A 332 -16.19 -37.32 -6.70
N TYR A 333 -15.31 -37.93 -7.49
CA TYR A 333 -15.10 -39.36 -7.42
C TYR A 333 -13.61 -39.72 -7.28
N ALA A 334 -13.39 -40.88 -6.69
CA ALA A 334 -12.12 -41.62 -6.78
C ALA A 334 -12.44 -43.07 -7.09
N VAL A 335 -11.63 -43.68 -7.96
CA VAL A 335 -11.73 -45.11 -8.31
C VAL A 335 -10.35 -45.71 -8.17
N ILE A 336 -10.29 -46.85 -7.45
CA ILE A 336 -9.08 -47.63 -7.23
C ILE A 336 -9.31 -49.07 -7.59
N HIS A 337 -8.36 -49.68 -8.32
CA HIS A 337 -8.28 -51.11 -8.53
C HIS A 337 -6.81 -51.52 -8.59
N ALA A 338 -6.27 -51.95 -7.46
CA ALA A 338 -4.85 -52.26 -7.31
C ALA A 338 -4.39 -53.31 -8.36
N GLY A 339 -3.27 -52.98 -9.06
CA GLY A 339 -2.68 -53.86 -10.03
C GLY A 339 -3.43 -54.01 -11.36
N GLN A 340 -4.47 -53.26 -11.61
CA GLN A 340 -5.26 -53.28 -12.84
C GLN A 340 -5.24 -51.92 -13.54
N ASP A 341 -5.21 -51.93 -14.90
CA ASP A 341 -5.37 -50.70 -15.68
C ASP A 341 -6.84 -50.32 -15.77
N ILE A 342 -7.22 -49.21 -15.13
CA ILE A 342 -8.61 -48.75 -15.08
C ILE A 342 -8.90 -47.60 -16.09
N ARG A 343 -8.00 -47.28 -16.98
CA ARG A 343 -8.18 -46.13 -17.93
C ARG A 343 -9.41 -46.31 -18.83
N ALA A 344 -9.67 -47.53 -19.32
CA ALA A 344 -10.85 -47.81 -20.13
C ALA A 344 -12.14 -47.64 -19.31
N LEU A 345 -12.21 -48.24 -18.10
CA LEU A 345 -13.33 -48.09 -17.16
C LEU A 345 -13.62 -46.62 -16.87
N VAL A 346 -12.58 -45.83 -16.57
CA VAL A 346 -12.74 -44.40 -16.21
C VAL A 346 -13.20 -43.57 -17.40
N LYS A 347 -12.78 -43.93 -18.62
CA LYS A 347 -13.28 -43.29 -19.84
C LYS A 347 -14.78 -43.58 -20.03
N ASP A 348 -15.16 -44.84 -19.98
CA ASP A 348 -16.57 -45.26 -20.13
C ASP A 348 -17.45 -44.64 -19.04
N MET A 349 -16.97 -44.61 -17.82
CA MET A 349 -17.62 -43.95 -16.68
C MET A 349 -17.81 -42.45 -16.88
N ASN A 350 -16.76 -41.74 -17.32
CA ASN A 350 -16.87 -40.30 -17.63
C ASN A 350 -17.87 -40.03 -18.78
N ASP A 351 -17.88 -40.87 -19.79
CA ASP A 351 -18.82 -40.74 -20.93
C ASP A 351 -20.27 -40.99 -20.46
N ALA A 352 -20.49 -41.99 -19.61
CA ALA A 352 -21.82 -42.35 -19.11
C ALA A 352 -22.38 -41.42 -18.01
N LEU A 353 -21.48 -40.92 -17.13
CA LEU A 353 -21.85 -40.12 -15.94
C LEU A 353 -21.57 -38.64 -16.11
N HIS A 354 -21.36 -38.17 -17.33
CA HIS A 354 -20.97 -36.76 -17.63
C HIS A 354 -19.78 -36.30 -16.79
N GLY A 355 -18.79 -37.19 -16.64
CA GLY A 355 -17.65 -37.01 -15.77
C GLY A 355 -16.49 -36.29 -16.46
N ARG A 356 -15.62 -35.73 -15.64
CA ARG A 356 -14.32 -35.17 -16.04
C ARG A 356 -13.26 -35.61 -15.03
N GLY A 357 -12.30 -36.35 -15.49
CA GLY A 357 -11.23 -36.82 -14.63
C GLY A 357 -10.34 -37.80 -15.36
N GLY A 358 -9.34 -38.32 -14.65
CA GLY A 358 -8.41 -39.28 -15.18
C GLY A 358 -7.48 -39.82 -14.11
N GLY A 359 -6.62 -40.71 -14.51
CA GLY A 359 -5.67 -41.32 -13.61
C GLY A 359 -4.71 -42.23 -14.36
N ARG A 360 -3.96 -43.03 -13.63
CA ARG A 360 -2.97 -44.00 -14.14
C ARG A 360 -2.81 -45.15 -13.13
N ASP A 361 -2.36 -46.29 -13.65
CA ASP A 361 -1.90 -47.40 -12.79
C ASP A 361 -2.85 -47.80 -11.65
N GLY A 362 -4.11 -48.02 -11.96
CA GLY A 362 -5.08 -48.47 -11.00
C GLY A 362 -5.69 -47.40 -10.09
N PHE A 363 -5.43 -46.12 -10.31
CA PHE A 363 -6.05 -45.00 -9.62
C PHE A 363 -6.59 -43.97 -10.59
N ALA A 364 -7.79 -43.46 -10.34
CA ALA A 364 -8.35 -42.28 -11.02
C ALA A 364 -9.21 -41.43 -10.08
N GLN A 365 -9.28 -40.14 -10.38
CA GLN A 365 -10.14 -39.21 -9.66
C GLN A 365 -10.72 -38.14 -10.62
N GLY A 366 -11.82 -37.56 -10.23
CA GLY A 366 -12.47 -36.53 -11.04
C GLY A 366 -13.77 -36.03 -10.43
N SER A 367 -14.62 -35.49 -11.30
CA SER A 367 -15.98 -35.05 -10.96
C SER A 367 -16.99 -35.65 -11.94
N ALA A 368 -18.24 -35.80 -11.53
CA ALA A 368 -19.33 -36.27 -12.37
C ALA A 368 -20.59 -35.45 -12.11
N ALA A 369 -21.30 -35.13 -13.19
CA ALA A 369 -22.55 -34.36 -13.15
C ALA A 369 -23.73 -35.27 -13.45
N CYS A 370 -23.97 -36.24 -12.53
CA CYS A 370 -24.97 -37.31 -12.65
C CYS A 370 -25.76 -37.44 -11.35
N THR A 371 -26.75 -38.34 -11.35
CA THR A 371 -27.51 -38.70 -10.16
C THR A 371 -26.92 -39.95 -9.48
N ALA A 372 -27.26 -40.17 -8.21
CA ALA A 372 -26.89 -41.39 -7.49
C ALA A 372 -27.46 -42.67 -8.14
N GLU A 373 -28.62 -42.58 -8.80
CA GLU A 373 -29.23 -43.69 -9.56
C GLU A 373 -28.38 -44.06 -10.77
N GLU A 374 -27.96 -43.10 -11.56
CA GLU A 374 -27.07 -43.30 -12.71
C GLU A 374 -25.72 -43.91 -12.31
N ILE A 375 -25.17 -43.49 -11.18
CA ILE A 375 -23.93 -44.08 -10.64
C ILE A 375 -24.18 -45.58 -10.29
N ARG A 376 -25.26 -45.90 -9.61
CA ARG A 376 -25.58 -47.31 -9.24
C ARG A 376 -25.82 -48.14 -10.50
N ALA A 377 -26.55 -47.62 -11.50
CA ALA A 377 -26.80 -48.30 -12.74
C ALA A 377 -25.51 -48.59 -13.54
N PHE A 378 -24.55 -47.72 -13.52
CA PHE A 378 -23.25 -47.92 -14.22
C PHE A 378 -22.40 -49.03 -13.57
N PHE A 379 -22.48 -49.19 -12.21
CA PHE A 379 -21.67 -50.16 -11.48
C PHE A 379 -22.42 -51.48 -11.15
N ALA A 380 -23.70 -51.58 -11.55
CA ALA A 380 -24.47 -52.81 -11.43
C ALA A 380 -24.06 -53.87 -12.47
#